data_00e18ebd6b9768374f21149d019b6f14
#
_entry.id   00e18ebd6b9768374f21149d019b6f14
#
_cell.length_a   1.000
_cell.length_b   1.000
_cell.length_c   1.000
_cell.angle_alpha   90.00
_cell.angle_beta   90.00
_cell.angle_gamma   90.00
#
_symmetry.space_group_name_H-M   'P 1'
#
loop_
_entity.id
_entity.type
_entity.pdbx_description
1 polymer ?
#
loop_
_entity_poly.entity_id
_entity_poly.type
_entity_poly.pdbx_seq_one_letter_code
_entity_poly.pdbx_strand_id
1 'polypeptide(L)'
;MAEAITRLVVDCSVVVKWKIPTEDHAAAAEALFVDWEHQVVDVSVPNHFPSEVISAFLRACRRDRITADEAREAIRDLLALPFMLRDVTAIADRAFAIAHQHQQRAYDCLYVALAERDGIELWTSDERLYNALHAQHAFVRWIADYQQQWSEEPGTL
;
A
#
# COMPACT_ATOMS: atom_id res chain seq x y z
N MET A 1 -10.84 -26.93 4.97
CA MET A 1 -9.61 -26.23 5.39
C MET A 1 -9.75 -24.77 5.01
N ALA A 2 -9.49 -23.87 5.92
CA ALA A 2 -9.46 -22.45 5.57
C ALA A 2 -8.31 -22.20 4.60
N GLU A 3 -8.56 -21.50 3.50
CA GLU A 3 -7.49 -21.02 2.63
C GLU A 3 -6.56 -20.11 3.43
N ALA A 4 -5.25 -20.27 3.18
CA ALA A 4 -4.27 -19.43 3.85
C ALA A 4 -4.43 -17.99 3.35
N ILE A 5 -4.55 -17.04 4.28
CA ILE A 5 -4.65 -15.61 3.96
C ILE A 5 -3.34 -15.18 3.27
N THR A 6 -3.47 -14.61 2.08
CA THR A 6 -2.32 -14.09 1.33
C THR A 6 -1.84 -12.79 1.95
N ARG A 7 -0.55 -12.73 2.29
CA ARG A 7 0.06 -11.53 2.86
C ARG A 7 0.62 -10.66 1.75
N LEU A 8 0.35 -9.35 1.84
CA LEU A 8 0.82 -8.33 0.89
C LEU A 8 1.49 -7.18 1.64
N VAL A 9 2.42 -6.51 0.98
CA VAL A 9 2.84 -5.17 1.35
C VAL A 9 2.11 -4.18 0.44
N VAL A 10 1.56 -3.13 1.00
CA VAL A 10 0.82 -2.10 0.25
C VAL A 10 1.45 -0.74 0.53
N ASP A 11 1.86 -0.06 -0.54
CA ASP A 11 2.44 1.28 -0.46
C ASP A 11 1.39 2.31 -0.04
N CYS A 12 1.80 3.32 0.70
CA CYS A 12 0.95 4.45 1.11
C CYS A 12 0.24 5.11 -0.09
N SER A 13 0.85 5.13 -1.26
CA SER A 13 0.24 5.65 -2.50
C SER A 13 -1.07 4.95 -2.88
N VAL A 14 -1.22 3.68 -2.56
CA VAL A 14 -2.46 2.91 -2.76
C VAL A 14 -3.48 3.22 -1.66
N VAL A 15 -3.05 3.22 -0.41
CA VAL A 15 -3.92 3.42 0.76
C VAL A 15 -4.63 4.77 0.73
N VAL A 16 -3.94 5.81 0.29
CA VAL A 16 -4.50 7.16 0.16
C VAL A 16 -5.71 7.18 -0.79
N LYS A 17 -5.71 6.35 -1.82
CA LYS A 17 -6.80 6.25 -2.79
C LYS A 17 -8.11 5.74 -2.19
N TRP A 18 -8.06 5.03 -1.07
CA TRP A 18 -9.27 4.57 -0.38
C TRP A 18 -10.10 5.73 0.20
N LYS A 19 -9.45 6.88 0.44
CA LYS A 19 -10.08 8.08 1.01
C LYS A 19 -10.16 9.26 0.03
N ILE A 20 -9.47 9.18 -1.10
CA ILE A 20 -9.51 10.19 -2.17
C ILE A 20 -9.92 9.48 -3.48
N PRO A 21 -11.23 9.27 -3.70
CA PRO A 21 -11.73 8.45 -4.82
C PRO A 21 -11.55 9.08 -6.21
N THR A 22 -11.13 10.34 -6.28
CA THR A 22 -10.81 11.04 -7.54
C THR A 22 -9.42 10.72 -8.08
N GLU A 23 -8.62 9.96 -7.31
CA GLU A 23 -7.31 9.50 -7.75
C GLU A 23 -7.42 8.47 -8.88
N ASP A 24 -6.43 8.46 -9.78
CA ASP A 24 -6.31 7.42 -10.80
C ASP A 24 -6.21 6.04 -10.14
N HIS A 25 -6.80 5.03 -10.76
CA HIS A 25 -6.81 3.65 -10.28
C HIS A 25 -7.49 3.43 -8.91
N ALA A 26 -8.38 4.33 -8.51
CA ALA A 26 -9.10 4.21 -7.23
C ALA A 26 -9.92 2.92 -7.15
N ALA A 27 -10.52 2.47 -8.26
CA ALA A 27 -11.30 1.23 -8.30
C ALA A 27 -10.43 -0.02 -8.04
N ALA A 28 -9.21 -0.06 -8.58
CA ALA A 28 -8.27 -1.16 -8.32
C ALA A 28 -7.76 -1.15 -6.87
N ALA A 29 -7.50 0.04 -6.32
CA ALA A 29 -7.14 0.21 -4.91
C ALA A 29 -8.27 -0.25 -3.99
N GLU A 30 -9.53 0.07 -4.31
CA GLU A 30 -10.70 -0.38 -3.57
C GLU A 30 -10.88 -1.90 -3.65
N ALA A 31 -10.63 -2.51 -4.79
CA ALA A 31 -10.67 -3.96 -4.96
C ALA A 31 -9.73 -4.68 -3.97
N LEU A 32 -8.52 -4.14 -3.77
CA LEU A 32 -7.58 -4.65 -2.77
C LEU A 32 -8.14 -4.45 -1.34
N PHE A 33 -8.73 -3.30 -1.07
CA PHE A 33 -9.35 -3.02 0.23
C PHE A 33 -10.50 -4.00 0.55
N VAL A 34 -11.35 -4.31 -0.43
CA VAL A 34 -12.44 -5.28 -0.29
C VAL A 34 -11.89 -6.67 0.06
N ASP A 35 -10.85 -7.12 -0.63
CA ASP A 35 -10.19 -8.39 -0.31
C ASP A 35 -9.61 -8.41 1.11
N TRP A 36 -9.09 -7.29 1.58
CA TRP A 36 -8.61 -7.16 2.96
C TRP A 36 -9.74 -7.16 3.99
N GLU A 37 -10.84 -6.43 3.75
CA GLU A 37 -12.01 -6.45 4.62
C GLU A 37 -12.60 -7.86 4.79
N HIS A 38 -12.56 -8.65 3.72
CA HIS A 38 -13.07 -10.03 3.72
C HIS A 38 -12.00 -11.06 4.09
N GLN A 39 -10.84 -10.62 4.58
CA GLN A 39 -9.76 -11.48 5.04
C GLN A 39 -9.21 -12.46 3.98
N VAL A 40 -9.34 -12.11 2.70
CA VAL A 40 -8.69 -12.82 1.59
C VAL A 40 -7.20 -12.50 1.58
N VAL A 41 -6.86 -11.23 1.85
CA VAL A 41 -5.49 -10.76 1.99
C VAL A 41 -5.26 -10.12 3.35
N ASP A 42 -4.00 -10.06 3.77
CA ASP A 42 -3.54 -9.34 4.95
C ASP A 42 -2.50 -8.30 4.55
N VAL A 43 -2.51 -7.12 5.18
CA VAL A 43 -1.69 -5.99 4.75
C VAL A 43 -0.63 -5.65 5.78
N SER A 44 0.63 -5.78 5.35
CA SER A 44 1.81 -5.34 6.11
C SER A 44 2.36 -4.04 5.56
N VAL A 45 2.84 -3.18 6.44
CA VAL A 45 3.48 -1.91 6.09
C VAL A 45 4.69 -1.66 7.00
N PRO A 46 5.71 -0.93 6.55
CA PRO A 46 6.78 -0.47 7.42
C PRO A 46 6.25 0.44 8.53
N ASN A 47 6.89 0.47 9.68
CA ASN A 47 6.40 1.23 10.84
C ASN A 47 6.50 2.77 10.71
N HIS A 48 7.08 3.28 9.62
CA HIS A 48 7.00 4.71 9.28
C HIS A 48 5.70 5.08 8.52
N PHE A 49 4.89 4.10 8.17
CA PHE A 49 3.64 4.28 7.43
C PHE A 49 2.69 5.34 8.03
N PRO A 50 2.45 5.42 9.35
CA PRO A 50 1.60 6.47 9.89
C PRO A 50 2.08 7.88 9.57
N SER A 51 3.38 8.11 9.58
CA SER A 51 3.97 9.40 9.22
C SER A 51 3.76 9.75 7.75
N GLU A 52 3.82 8.76 6.86
CA GLU A 52 3.55 8.97 5.44
C GLU A 52 2.09 9.28 5.17
N VAL A 53 1.17 8.63 5.87
CA VAL A 53 -0.28 8.93 5.79
C VAL A 53 -0.54 10.39 6.13
N ILE A 54 -0.01 10.86 7.25
CA ILE A 54 -0.13 12.26 7.67
C ILE A 54 0.41 13.20 6.59
N SER A 55 1.61 12.92 6.07
CA SER A 55 2.25 13.74 5.04
C SER A 55 1.45 13.76 3.73
N ALA A 56 0.89 12.64 3.32
CA ALA A 56 0.10 12.53 2.10
C ALA A 56 -1.18 13.37 2.17
N PHE A 57 -1.91 13.29 3.27
CA PHE A 57 -3.13 14.08 3.45
C PHE A 57 -2.85 15.57 3.65
N LEU A 58 -1.74 15.92 4.31
CA LEU A 58 -1.32 17.31 4.41
C LEU A 58 -1.01 17.92 3.02
N ARG A 59 -0.34 17.16 2.14
CA ARG A 59 -0.12 17.59 0.75
C ARG A 59 -1.43 17.75 -0.02
N ALA A 60 -2.38 16.83 0.16
CA ALA A 60 -3.70 16.91 -0.47
C ALA A 60 -4.46 18.18 -0.04
N CYS A 61 -4.43 18.52 1.26
CA CYS A 61 -4.99 19.78 1.77
C CYS A 61 -4.33 21.01 1.15
N ARG A 62 -3.00 21.02 1.10
CA ARG A 62 -2.24 22.15 0.53
C ARG A 62 -2.49 22.37 -0.96
N ARG A 63 -2.97 21.34 -1.66
CA ARG A 63 -3.36 21.38 -3.06
C ARG A 63 -4.86 21.56 -3.25
N ASP A 64 -5.59 21.90 -2.21
CA ASP A 64 -7.04 22.11 -2.20
C ASP A 64 -7.85 20.92 -2.73
N ARG A 65 -7.33 19.69 -2.58
CA ARG A 65 -8.02 18.48 -3.03
C ARG A 65 -9.03 17.96 -2.01
N ILE A 66 -8.78 18.21 -0.75
CA ILE A 66 -9.65 17.88 0.40
C ILE A 66 -9.54 18.99 1.44
N THR A 67 -10.55 19.10 2.29
CA THR A 67 -10.53 20.02 3.43
C THR A 67 -9.68 19.44 4.59
N ALA A 68 -9.29 20.30 5.51
CA ALA A 68 -8.54 19.86 6.71
C ALA A 68 -9.37 18.91 7.59
N ASP A 69 -10.68 19.13 7.70
CA ASP A 69 -11.56 18.25 8.48
C ASP A 69 -11.71 16.88 7.84
N GLU A 70 -11.89 16.82 6.52
CA GLU A 70 -11.90 15.56 5.75
C GLU A 70 -10.57 14.79 5.89
N ALA A 71 -9.45 15.50 5.83
CA ALA A 71 -8.13 14.88 6.01
C ALA A 71 -7.95 14.30 7.40
N ARG A 72 -8.36 15.01 8.44
CA ARG A 72 -8.29 14.54 9.83
C ARG A 72 -9.15 13.29 10.05
N GLU A 73 -10.34 13.26 9.49
CA GLU A 73 -11.22 12.11 9.53
C GLU A 73 -10.60 10.91 8.80
N ALA A 74 -10.11 11.11 7.57
CA ALA A 74 -9.46 10.08 6.78
C ALA A 74 -8.22 9.49 7.47
N ILE A 75 -7.37 10.33 8.04
CA ILE A 75 -6.18 9.87 8.80
C ILE A 75 -6.62 9.01 9.99
N ARG A 76 -7.62 9.46 10.74
CA ARG A 76 -8.12 8.71 11.89
C ARG A 76 -8.67 7.35 11.51
N ASP A 77 -9.47 7.30 10.44
CA ASP A 77 -10.09 6.07 9.96
C ASP A 77 -9.02 5.09 9.44
N LEU A 78 -8.06 5.58 8.65
CA LEU A 78 -7.00 4.73 8.10
C LEU A 78 -6.09 4.17 9.19
N LEU A 79 -5.70 4.99 10.17
CA LEU A 79 -4.81 4.52 11.25
C LEU A 79 -5.53 3.63 12.29
N ALA A 80 -6.85 3.56 12.25
CA ALA A 80 -7.64 2.60 13.02
C ALA A 80 -7.72 1.21 12.38
N LEU A 81 -7.34 1.06 11.10
CA LEU A 81 -7.33 -0.21 10.39
C LEU A 81 -6.22 -1.14 10.91
N PRO A 82 -6.41 -2.46 10.84
CA PRO A 82 -5.48 -3.43 11.40
C PRO A 82 -4.25 -3.70 10.52
N PHE A 83 -3.54 -2.67 10.09
CA PHE A 83 -2.26 -2.83 9.41
C PHE A 83 -1.25 -3.54 10.31
N MET A 84 -0.50 -4.48 9.73
CA MET A 84 0.65 -5.08 10.39
C MET A 84 1.86 -4.16 10.25
N LEU A 85 2.16 -3.36 11.27
CA LEU A 85 3.32 -2.47 11.30
C LEU A 85 4.58 -3.28 11.54
N ARG A 86 5.55 -3.20 10.62
CA ARG A 86 6.80 -3.97 10.66
C ARG A 86 7.96 -3.04 10.93
N ASP A 87 8.87 -3.46 11.83
CA ASP A 87 10.06 -2.70 12.17
C ASP A 87 11.00 -2.60 10.96
N VAL A 88 11.40 -1.37 10.63
CA VAL A 88 12.30 -1.08 9.52
C VAL A 88 13.78 -1.26 9.85
N THR A 89 14.14 -1.38 11.15
CA THR A 89 15.54 -1.45 11.56
C THR A 89 16.28 -2.61 10.90
N ALA A 90 15.65 -3.78 10.83
CA ALA A 90 16.26 -4.97 10.26
C ALA A 90 16.40 -4.95 8.72
N ILE A 91 15.66 -4.07 8.04
CA ILE A 91 15.68 -3.94 6.58
C ILE A 91 16.31 -2.64 6.09
N ALA A 92 16.81 -1.80 6.99
CA ALA A 92 17.33 -0.47 6.68
C ALA A 92 18.51 -0.53 5.70
N ASP A 93 19.46 -1.43 5.92
CA ASP A 93 20.62 -1.58 5.04
C ASP A 93 20.21 -1.99 3.62
N ARG A 94 19.31 -2.96 3.49
CA ARG A 94 18.80 -3.40 2.19
C ARG A 94 18.01 -2.29 1.49
N ALA A 95 17.18 -1.56 2.22
CA ALA A 95 16.45 -0.43 1.69
C ALA A 95 17.39 0.67 1.16
N PHE A 96 18.47 0.97 1.89
CA PHE A 96 19.49 1.89 1.43
C PHE A 96 20.15 1.41 0.13
N ALA A 97 20.53 0.14 0.06
CA ALA A 97 21.17 -0.43 -1.15
C ALA A 97 20.27 -0.33 -2.38
N ILE A 98 18.99 -0.65 -2.25
CA ILE A 98 17.99 -0.53 -3.34
C ILE A 98 17.83 0.94 -3.75
N ALA A 99 17.65 1.83 -2.78
CA ALA A 99 17.47 3.26 -3.02
C ALA A 99 18.67 3.86 -3.75
N HIS A 100 19.87 3.51 -3.33
CA HIS A 100 21.12 4.00 -3.92
C HIS A 100 21.31 3.46 -5.35
N GLN A 101 21.09 2.17 -5.56
CA GLN A 101 21.25 1.53 -6.87
C GLN A 101 20.26 2.07 -7.90
N HIS A 102 19.02 2.28 -7.51
CA HIS A 102 17.92 2.67 -8.42
C HIS A 102 17.56 4.15 -8.36
N GLN A 103 18.29 4.95 -7.56
CA GLN A 103 18.06 6.39 -7.38
C GLN A 103 16.60 6.69 -6.97
N GLN A 104 16.08 5.91 -6.03
CA GLN A 104 14.75 6.06 -5.47
C GLN A 104 14.79 6.63 -4.04
N ARG A 105 13.63 7.02 -3.53
CA ARG A 105 13.51 7.54 -2.17
C ARG A 105 13.69 6.42 -1.15
N ALA A 106 14.40 6.69 -0.06
CA ALA A 106 14.66 5.72 0.99
C ALA A 106 13.37 5.17 1.61
N TYR A 107 12.38 6.03 1.88
CA TYR A 107 11.11 5.61 2.47
C TYR A 107 10.32 4.65 1.57
N ASP A 108 10.30 4.89 0.26
CA ASP A 108 9.66 4.00 -0.71
C ASP A 108 10.36 2.64 -0.76
N CYS A 109 11.69 2.63 -0.67
CA CYS A 109 12.49 1.41 -0.69
C CYS A 109 12.39 0.59 0.60
N LEU A 110 11.89 1.15 1.70
CA LEU A 110 11.54 0.37 2.89
C LEU A 110 10.37 -0.59 2.61
N TYR A 111 9.38 -0.18 1.81
CA TYR A 111 8.32 -1.09 1.36
C TYR A 111 8.86 -2.22 0.50
N VAL A 112 9.77 -1.89 -0.42
CA VAL A 112 10.40 -2.88 -1.31
C VAL A 112 11.23 -3.88 -0.52
N ALA A 113 12.07 -3.41 0.38
CA ALA A 113 12.90 -4.25 1.24
C ALA A 113 12.07 -5.15 2.16
N LEU A 114 10.94 -4.64 2.68
CA LEU A 114 10.02 -5.42 3.49
C LEU A 114 9.42 -6.58 2.70
N ALA A 115 8.88 -6.29 1.51
CA ALA A 115 8.29 -7.30 0.64
C ALA A 115 9.33 -8.35 0.20
N GLU A 116 10.54 -7.93 -0.14
CA GLU A 116 11.64 -8.82 -0.51
C GLU A 116 11.99 -9.77 0.64
N ARG A 117 12.18 -9.24 1.85
CA ARG A 117 12.51 -10.04 3.03
C ARG A 117 11.44 -11.08 3.34
N ASP A 118 10.18 -10.67 3.28
CA ASP A 118 9.05 -11.55 3.64
C ASP A 118 8.63 -12.47 2.48
N GLY A 119 9.19 -12.29 1.29
CA GLY A 119 8.87 -13.11 0.11
C GLY A 119 7.45 -12.93 -0.38
N ILE A 120 6.90 -11.71 -0.28
CA ILE A 120 5.52 -11.37 -0.65
C ILE A 120 5.49 -10.21 -1.66
N GLU A 121 4.34 -9.99 -2.27
CA GLU A 121 4.17 -8.91 -3.25
C GLU A 121 4.04 -7.55 -2.59
N LEU A 122 4.60 -6.53 -3.26
CA LEU A 122 4.36 -5.11 -2.99
C LEU A 122 3.43 -4.55 -4.07
N TRP A 123 2.32 -3.97 -3.66
CA TRP A 123 1.42 -3.24 -4.55
C TRP A 123 1.59 -1.74 -4.38
N THR A 124 1.87 -1.05 -5.48
CA THR A 124 2.12 0.39 -5.50
C THR A 124 1.34 1.08 -6.61
N SER A 125 0.99 2.34 -6.41
CA SER A 125 0.49 3.24 -7.44
C SER A 125 1.46 4.38 -7.74
N ASP A 126 2.68 4.30 -7.23
CA ASP A 126 3.77 5.20 -7.59
C ASP A 126 4.44 4.71 -8.88
N GLU A 127 4.11 5.35 -10.00
CA GLU A 127 4.60 4.99 -11.32
C GLU A 127 6.13 5.06 -11.41
N ARG A 128 6.74 6.05 -10.77
CA ARG A 128 8.18 6.20 -10.74
C ARG A 128 8.85 5.03 -10.05
N LEU A 129 8.35 4.62 -8.90
CA LEU A 129 8.87 3.48 -8.15
C LEU A 129 8.70 2.18 -8.94
N TYR A 130 7.50 1.95 -9.46
CA TYR A 130 7.20 0.76 -10.25
C TYR A 130 8.12 0.65 -11.48
N ASN A 131 8.23 1.71 -12.26
CA ASN A 131 9.05 1.71 -13.49
C ASN A 131 10.53 1.49 -13.19
N ALA A 132 11.03 2.01 -12.07
CA ALA A 132 12.42 1.84 -11.68
C ALA A 132 12.76 0.42 -11.23
N LEU A 133 11.81 -0.31 -10.65
CA LEU A 133 12.12 -1.54 -9.91
C LEU A 133 11.52 -2.82 -10.50
N HIS A 134 10.38 -2.77 -11.17
CA HIS A 134 9.63 -3.99 -11.54
C HIS A 134 10.40 -4.96 -12.45
N ALA A 135 11.30 -4.47 -13.27
CA ALA A 135 12.09 -5.31 -14.19
C ALA A 135 13.08 -6.23 -13.46
N GLN A 136 13.63 -5.78 -12.33
CA GLN A 136 14.58 -6.53 -11.51
C GLN A 136 13.95 -7.13 -10.25
N HIS A 137 12.79 -6.61 -9.87
CA HIS A 137 12.03 -7.01 -8.66
C HIS A 137 10.60 -7.33 -9.07
N ALA A 138 10.38 -8.54 -9.59
CA ALA A 138 9.07 -8.97 -10.13
C ALA A 138 7.94 -8.94 -9.09
N PHE A 139 8.26 -8.97 -7.79
CA PHE A 139 7.28 -8.86 -6.71
C PHE A 139 6.73 -7.44 -6.54
N VAL A 140 7.33 -6.42 -7.17
CA VAL A 140 6.78 -5.05 -7.22
C VAL A 140 5.70 -5.02 -8.29
N ARG A 141 4.44 -4.84 -7.87
CA ARG A 141 3.25 -4.92 -8.71
C ARG A 141 2.58 -3.56 -8.85
N TRP A 142 2.01 -3.33 -10.04
CA TRP A 142 1.27 -2.12 -10.35
C TRP A 142 -0.20 -2.23 -9.94
N ILE A 143 -0.71 -1.25 -9.19
CA ILE A 143 -2.05 -1.33 -8.61
C ILE A 143 -3.16 -1.51 -9.66
N ALA A 144 -3.02 -0.93 -10.85
CA ALA A 144 -4.01 -1.08 -11.92
C ALA A 144 -4.20 -2.55 -12.36
N ASP A 145 -3.22 -3.42 -12.08
CA ASP A 145 -3.27 -4.83 -12.41
C ASP A 145 -3.93 -5.68 -11.30
N TYR A 146 -4.29 -5.06 -10.18
CA TYR A 146 -4.93 -5.79 -9.09
C TYR A 146 -6.33 -6.26 -9.47
N GLN A 147 -6.61 -7.53 -9.23
CA GLN A 147 -7.91 -8.15 -9.46
C GLN A 147 -8.48 -8.66 -8.14
N GLN A 148 -9.69 -8.20 -7.82
CA GLN A 148 -10.42 -8.64 -6.64
C GLN A 148 -10.64 -10.15 -6.68
N GLN A 149 -10.36 -10.82 -5.56
CA GLN A 149 -10.50 -12.26 -5.41
C GLN A 149 -11.80 -12.61 -4.70
N TRP A 150 -12.22 -11.78 -3.74
CA TRP A 150 -13.47 -11.98 -3.04
C TRP A 150 -14.67 -11.74 -3.96
N SER A 151 -15.64 -12.63 -3.91
CA SER A 151 -16.93 -12.47 -4.56
C SER A 151 -18.03 -12.96 -3.62
N GLU A 152 -19.17 -12.28 -3.61
CA GLU A 152 -20.35 -12.85 -2.97
C GLU A 152 -20.69 -14.17 -3.65
N GLU A 153 -20.79 -15.26 -2.88
CA GLU A 153 -21.38 -16.47 -3.43
C GLU A 153 -22.80 -16.12 -3.89
N PRO A 154 -23.21 -16.51 -5.12
CA PRO A 154 -24.60 -16.35 -5.52
C PRO A 154 -25.44 -17.08 -4.50
N GLY A 155 -26.22 -16.33 -3.72
CA GLY A 155 -27.06 -16.88 -2.67
C GLY A 155 -27.83 -18.08 -3.17
N THR A 156 -27.67 -19.17 -2.48
CA THR A 156 -28.51 -20.37 -2.66
C THR A 156 -29.93 -19.93 -2.30
N LEU A 157 -30.74 -19.67 -3.32
CA LEU A 157 -32.20 -19.55 -3.19
C LEU A 157 -32.81 -20.87 -2.82
#